data_20bf213c5c8128238e7a68f6019084fe
#
_entry.id   20bf213c5c8128238e7a68f6019084fe
#
_cell.length_a   1.000
_cell.length_b   1.000
_cell.length_c   1.000
_cell.angle_alpha   90.00
_cell.angle_beta   90.00
_cell.angle_gamma   90.00
#
_symmetry.space_group_name_H-M   'P 1'
#
loop_
_entity.id
_entity.type
_entity.pdbx_description
1 polymer ?
#
loop_
_entity_poly.entity_id
_entity_poly.type
_entity_poly.pdbx_seq_one_letter_code
_entity_poly.pdbx_strand_id
1 'polypeptide(L)' 'RAEGETLGVSRINQLILELSKHGRTEDIVKAAADAEYQKKLLEEFDL' A
#
# COMPACT_ATOMS: atom_id res chain seq x y z
N ARG A 1 20.13 1.84 6.70
CA ARG A 1 20.05 0.49 6.20
C ARG A 1 19.16 0.39 4.99
N ALA A 2 19.66 -0.31 4.01
CA ALA A 2 18.90 -0.52 2.79
C ALA A 2 17.59 -1.26 3.07
N GLU A 3 17.58 -2.02 4.13
CA GLU A 3 16.40 -2.77 4.53
C GLU A 3 15.19 -1.89 4.77
N GLY A 4 15.41 -0.74 5.38
CA GLY A 4 14.31 0.15 5.68
C GLY A 4 13.60 0.60 4.43
N GLU A 5 14.36 0.97 3.42
CA GLU A 5 13.78 1.41 2.16
C GLU A 5 13.14 0.24 1.42
N THR A 6 13.83 -0.91 1.45
CA THR A 6 13.30 -2.10 0.79
C THR A 6 11.97 -2.50 1.38
N LEU A 7 11.87 -2.45 2.71
CA LEU A 7 10.63 -2.78 3.39
C LEU A 7 9.52 -1.82 3.02
N GLY A 8 9.85 -0.54 2.86
CA GLY A 8 8.87 0.45 2.45
C GLY A 8 8.29 0.13 1.09
N VAL A 9 9.16 -0.17 0.14
CA VAL A 9 8.73 -0.51 -1.21
C VAL A 9 7.94 -1.81 -1.19
N SER A 10 8.39 -2.80 -0.42
CA SER A 10 7.70 -4.08 -0.32
C SER A 10 6.30 -3.92 0.24
N ARG A 11 6.14 -3.04 1.23
CA ARG A 11 4.83 -2.80 1.82
C ARG A 11 3.86 -2.22 0.81
N ILE A 12 4.33 -1.25 0.03
CA ILE A 12 3.50 -0.64 -0.99
C ILE A 12 3.10 -1.67 -2.04
N ASN A 13 4.06 -2.50 -2.46
CA ASN A 13 3.75 -3.55 -3.42
C ASN A 13 2.75 -4.55 -2.86
N GLN A 14 2.90 -4.92 -1.60
CA GLN A 14 1.96 -5.81 -0.93
C GLN A 14 0.57 -5.19 -0.90
N LEU A 15 0.51 -3.89 -0.59
CA LEU A 15 -0.76 -3.20 -0.55
C LEU A 15 -1.46 -3.24 -1.90
N ILE A 16 -0.70 -2.98 -2.95
CA ILE A 16 -1.24 -3.00 -4.31
C ILE A 16 -1.79 -4.38 -4.64
N LEU A 17 -1.04 -5.41 -4.30
CA LEU A 17 -1.48 -6.78 -4.53
C LEU A 17 -2.76 -7.11 -3.78
N GLU A 18 -2.83 -6.71 -2.51
CA GLU A 18 -4.01 -6.98 -1.71
C GLU A 18 -5.23 -6.25 -2.25
N LEU A 19 -5.06 -5.00 -2.61
CA LEU A 19 -6.16 -4.22 -3.17
C LEU A 19 -6.63 -4.83 -4.47
N SER A 20 -5.69 -5.30 -5.28
CA SER A 20 -6.03 -5.94 -6.56
C SER A 20 -6.80 -7.22 -6.33
N LYS A 21 -6.39 -8.02 -5.35
CA LYS A 21 -7.06 -9.28 -5.03
C LYS A 21 -8.50 -9.06 -4.58
N HIS A 22 -8.73 -7.98 -3.87
CA HIS A 22 -10.06 -7.68 -3.34
C HIS A 22 -10.90 -6.84 -4.30
N GLY A 23 -10.40 -6.59 -5.49
CA GLY A 23 -11.12 -5.80 -6.46
C GLY A 23 -11.21 -4.33 -6.10
N ARG A 24 -10.27 -3.85 -5.30
CA ARG A 24 -10.26 -2.47 -4.83
C ARG A 24 -9.26 -1.63 -5.61
N THR A 25 -9.31 -1.73 -6.93
CA THR A 25 -8.35 -1.02 -7.78
C THR A 25 -8.47 0.49 -7.66
N GLU A 26 -9.67 0.99 -7.36
CA GLU A 26 -9.85 2.43 -7.15
C GLU A 26 -9.04 2.92 -5.96
N ASP A 27 -8.91 2.09 -4.95
CA ASP A 27 -8.13 2.44 -3.77
C ASP A 27 -6.65 2.55 -4.10
N ILE A 28 -6.19 1.80 -5.09
CA ILE A 28 -4.80 1.90 -5.54
C ILE A 28 -4.54 3.30 -6.08
N VAL A 29 -5.45 3.79 -6.90
CA VAL A 29 -5.32 5.12 -7.48
C VAL A 29 -5.38 6.18 -6.39
N LYS A 30 -6.32 6.04 -5.47
CA LYS A 30 -6.47 6.98 -4.38
C LYS A 30 -5.23 7.01 -3.49
N ALA A 31 -4.70 5.83 -3.19
CA ALA A 31 -3.51 5.74 -2.35
C ALA A 31 -2.31 6.37 -3.03
N ALA A 32 -2.24 6.25 -4.35
CA ALA A 32 -1.14 6.85 -5.10
C ALA A 32 -1.23 8.37 -5.08
N ALA A 33 -2.44 8.90 -5.03
CA ALA A 33 -2.66 10.34 -5.04
C ALA A 33 -2.66 10.95 -3.64
N ASP A 34 -2.91 10.15 -2.60
CA ASP A 34 -3.03 10.64 -1.24
C ASP A 34 -2.23 9.77 -0.29
N ALA A 35 -1.13 10.31 0.23
CA ALA A 35 -0.24 9.55 1.11
C ALA A 35 -0.92 9.16 2.42
N GLU A 36 -1.82 9.99 2.92
CA GLU A 36 -2.52 9.68 4.15
C GLU A 36 -3.49 8.52 3.96
N TYR A 37 -4.15 8.51 2.83
CA TYR A 37 -5.05 7.41 2.51
C TYR A 37 -4.26 6.11 2.38
N GLN A 38 -3.10 6.18 1.76
CA GLN A 38 -2.22 5.04 1.63
C GLN A 38 -1.82 4.49 2.99
N LYS A 39 -1.51 5.39 3.92
CA LYS A 39 -1.16 5.02 5.27
C LYS A 39 -2.29 4.26 5.96
N LYS A 40 -3.50 4.76 5.79
CA LYS A 40 -4.66 4.11 6.37
C LYS A 40 -4.86 2.72 5.82
N LEU A 41 -4.66 2.56 4.52
CA LEU A 41 -4.79 1.25 3.91
C LEU A 41 -3.72 0.29 4.40
N LEU A 42 -2.50 0.79 4.57
CA LEU A 42 -1.42 -0.04 5.10
C LEU A 42 -1.79 -0.55 6.49
N GLU A 43 -2.40 0.30 7.31
CA GLU A 43 -2.82 -0.09 8.64
C GLU A 43 -4.00 -1.07 8.58
N GLU A 44 -4.89 -0.85 7.65
CA GLU A 44 -6.05 -1.71 7.48
C GLU A 44 -5.63 -3.14 7.18
N PHE A 45 -4.63 -3.30 6.35
CA PHE A 45 -4.13 -4.62 5.97
C PHE A 45 -2.96 -5.09 6.84
N ASP A 46 -2.63 -4.30 7.85
CA ASP A 46 -1.57 -4.66 8.80
C ASP A 46 -0.22 -4.85 8.09
N LEU A 47 0.11 -3.91 7.22
CA LEU A 47 1.37 -3.96 6.46
C LEU A 47 2.43 -2.96 6.94
#